data_95bfeb4585db09eaae70fc226541acc2
#
_entry.id   95bfeb4585db09eaae70fc226541acc2
#
_cell.length_a   1.000
_cell.length_b   1.000
_cell.length_c   1.000
_cell.angle_alpha   90.00
_cell.angle_beta   90.00
_cell.angle_gamma   90.00
#
_symmetry.space_group_name_H-M   'P 1'
#
loop_
_entity.id
_entity.type
_entity.pdbx_description
1 polymer ?
#
loop_
_entity_poly.entity_id
_entity_poly.type
_entity_poly.pdbx_seq_one_letter_code
_entity_poly.pdbx_strand_id
1 'polypeptide(L)'
;LEHPASRTLLITLRIRSQEDDLPDGMFKDPGARKAVEGLPPEVFSFPVNHMMRVGTAVRVRYFDDLTRSFLHDKENPVIVQLGCGLDTRFWRTDSGKGVQINMDLPEVIRLRQAFLPQTDERCLDWTGSILDRDWMHRLQQDYAGRNFLFIAEGVLMYLREAEVRSLLRDLADNFPGAHLAFDTTGSFVCKKMNKNSAVSKLNAEMTWGYD
;
A
#
# COMPACT_ATOMS: atom_id res chain seq x y z
N LEU A 1 -10.16 12.94 -3.59
CA LEU A 1 -9.69 11.77 -4.34
C LEU A 1 -10.63 11.54 -5.53
N GLU A 2 -10.09 11.67 -6.73
CA GLU A 2 -10.85 11.59 -7.98
C GLU A 2 -11.15 10.13 -8.33
N HIS A 3 -10.14 9.27 -8.25
CA HIS A 3 -10.31 7.85 -8.54
C HIS A 3 -11.02 7.12 -7.39
N PRO A 4 -12.12 6.37 -7.65
CA PRO A 4 -12.88 5.72 -6.58
C PRO A 4 -12.07 4.73 -5.75
N ALA A 5 -11.19 3.93 -6.36
CA ALA A 5 -10.32 3.00 -5.63
C ALA A 5 -9.39 3.72 -4.65
N SER A 6 -8.89 4.92 -5.00
CA SER A 6 -8.04 5.71 -4.10
C SER A 6 -8.74 6.08 -2.79
N ARG A 7 -10.08 6.19 -2.78
CA ARG A 7 -10.83 6.49 -1.54
C ARG A 7 -10.74 5.38 -0.50
N THR A 8 -10.48 4.14 -0.93
CA THR A 8 -10.37 2.98 -0.01
C THR A 8 -9.15 3.06 0.91
N LEU A 9 -8.14 3.89 0.58
CA LEU A 9 -7.02 4.17 1.49
C LEU A 9 -7.48 4.69 2.86
N LEU A 10 -8.64 5.38 2.93
CA LEU A 10 -9.21 5.87 4.18
C LEU A 10 -9.63 4.74 5.13
N ILE A 11 -10.05 3.58 4.57
CA ILE A 11 -10.42 2.40 5.37
C ILE A 11 -9.19 1.89 6.13
N THR A 12 -8.10 1.66 5.41
CA THR A 12 -6.87 1.13 6.00
C THR A 12 -6.21 2.14 6.92
N LEU A 13 -6.24 3.42 6.57
CA LEU A 13 -5.74 4.50 7.42
C LEU A 13 -6.49 4.54 8.77
N ARG A 14 -7.83 4.51 8.74
CA ARG A 14 -8.66 4.49 9.96
C ARG A 14 -8.36 3.27 10.82
N ILE A 15 -8.25 2.09 10.22
CA ILE A 15 -7.97 0.86 10.97
C ILE A 15 -6.60 0.94 11.63
N ARG A 16 -5.58 1.37 10.90
CA ARG A 16 -4.22 1.48 11.44
C ARG A 16 -4.12 2.51 12.57
N SER A 17 -4.84 3.63 12.45
CA SER A 17 -4.86 4.63 13.51
C SER A 17 -5.48 4.13 14.83
N GLN A 18 -6.36 3.13 14.75
CA GLN A 18 -7.05 2.56 15.92
C GLN A 18 -6.27 1.43 16.59
N GLU A 19 -5.33 0.78 15.88
CA GLU A 19 -4.53 -0.32 16.46
C GLU A 19 -3.67 0.13 17.66
N ASP A 20 -3.25 1.39 17.68
CA ASP A 20 -2.50 1.97 18.81
C ASP A 20 -3.26 1.96 20.12
N ASP A 21 -4.61 2.07 20.08
CA ASP A 21 -5.47 2.19 21.23
C ASP A 21 -5.91 0.82 21.81
N LEU A 22 -5.62 -0.25 21.08
CA LEU A 22 -6.03 -1.59 21.49
C LEU A 22 -5.01 -2.21 22.45
N PRO A 23 -5.47 -2.84 23.54
CA PRO A 23 -4.58 -3.57 24.45
C PRO A 23 -3.80 -4.68 23.78
N ASP A 24 -4.41 -5.32 22.79
CA ASP A 24 -3.88 -6.42 21.98
C ASP A 24 -3.54 -5.99 20.53
N GLY A 25 -3.29 -4.71 20.30
CA GLY A 25 -2.95 -4.15 18.99
C GLY A 25 -1.69 -4.80 18.41
N MET A 26 -1.75 -5.17 17.13
CA MET A 26 -0.70 -5.94 16.46
C MET A 26 0.53 -5.10 16.12
N PHE A 27 0.39 -3.77 16.05
CA PHE A 27 1.46 -2.82 15.74
C PHE A 27 1.10 -1.42 16.26
N LYS A 28 2.09 -0.53 16.25
CA LYS A 28 1.91 0.89 16.53
C LYS A 28 2.07 1.71 15.26
N ASP A 29 1.16 2.66 15.03
CA ASP A 29 1.18 3.54 13.85
C ASP A 29 0.82 5.00 14.21
N PRO A 30 1.72 5.71 14.90
CA PRO A 30 1.49 7.11 15.27
C PRO A 30 1.34 8.03 14.04
N GLY A 31 1.94 7.65 12.90
CA GLY A 31 1.77 8.39 11.64
C GLY A 31 0.34 8.31 11.11
N ALA A 32 -0.28 7.12 11.13
CA ALA A 32 -1.68 6.97 10.75
C ALA A 32 -2.62 7.73 11.70
N ARG A 33 -2.35 7.72 13.00
CA ARG A 33 -3.11 8.49 13.99
C ARG A 33 -3.06 9.99 13.67
N LYS A 34 -1.87 10.54 13.50
CA LYS A 34 -1.68 11.96 13.14
C LYS A 34 -2.39 12.34 11.84
N ALA A 35 -2.33 11.47 10.83
CA ALA A 35 -3.02 11.70 9.56
C ALA A 35 -4.56 11.72 9.73
N VAL A 36 -5.12 10.82 10.56
CA VAL A 36 -6.56 10.80 10.85
C VAL A 36 -6.98 12.07 11.59
N GLU A 37 -6.22 12.54 12.58
CA GLU A 37 -6.49 13.76 13.31
C GLU A 37 -6.49 15.02 12.42
N GLY A 38 -5.70 15.02 11.36
CA GLY A 38 -5.63 16.12 10.40
C GLY A 38 -6.73 16.11 9.33
N LEU A 39 -7.50 15.03 9.21
CA LEU A 39 -8.54 14.88 8.20
C LEU A 39 -9.93 15.18 8.78
N PRO A 40 -10.87 15.74 7.98
CA PRO A 40 -12.24 15.98 8.43
C PRO A 40 -12.91 14.65 8.85
N PRO A 41 -13.58 14.59 10.02
CA PRO A 41 -14.20 13.34 10.50
C PRO A 41 -15.21 12.72 9.53
N GLU A 42 -15.85 13.53 8.71
CA GLU A 42 -16.87 13.13 7.73
C GLU A 42 -16.32 12.17 6.68
N VAL A 43 -15.00 12.24 6.36
CA VAL A 43 -14.38 11.34 5.38
C VAL A 43 -14.34 9.88 5.85
N PHE A 44 -14.55 9.66 7.14
CA PHE A 44 -14.58 8.34 7.80
C PHE A 44 -16.00 7.81 8.07
N SER A 45 -17.03 8.38 7.42
CA SER A 45 -18.44 7.98 7.61
C SER A 45 -18.81 6.66 6.91
N PHE A 46 -17.96 5.64 7.02
CA PHE A 46 -18.20 4.29 6.54
C PHE A 46 -18.04 3.25 7.66
N PRO A 47 -18.77 2.12 7.59
CA PRO A 47 -18.69 1.10 8.63
C PRO A 47 -17.38 0.32 8.54
N VAL A 48 -16.74 0.09 9.70
CA VAL A 48 -15.64 -0.85 9.86
C VAL A 48 -16.10 -1.94 10.83
N ASN A 49 -16.24 -3.17 10.35
CA ASN A 49 -16.58 -4.31 11.21
C ASN A 49 -15.31 -4.99 11.75
N HIS A 50 -15.51 -5.84 12.75
CA HIS A 50 -14.41 -6.56 13.42
C HIS A 50 -13.54 -7.37 12.44
N MET A 51 -14.17 -8.11 11.51
CA MET A 51 -13.43 -8.93 10.53
C MET A 51 -12.56 -8.09 9.61
N MET A 52 -13.08 -6.94 9.14
CA MET A 52 -12.32 -6.00 8.32
C MET A 52 -11.13 -5.42 9.09
N ARG A 53 -11.35 -5.04 10.37
CA ARG A 53 -10.27 -4.54 11.23
C ARG A 53 -9.17 -5.59 11.41
N VAL A 54 -9.53 -6.78 11.88
CA VAL A 54 -8.56 -7.86 12.12
C VAL A 54 -7.85 -8.26 10.83
N GLY A 55 -8.58 -8.46 9.73
CA GLY A 55 -7.99 -8.82 8.44
C GLY A 55 -7.00 -7.77 7.92
N THR A 56 -7.33 -6.49 8.08
CA THR A 56 -6.40 -5.40 7.71
C THR A 56 -5.18 -5.37 8.65
N ALA A 57 -5.37 -5.52 9.96
CA ALA A 57 -4.25 -5.50 10.91
C ALA A 57 -3.28 -6.67 10.69
N VAL A 58 -3.79 -7.88 10.48
CA VAL A 58 -2.98 -9.06 10.14
C VAL A 58 -2.19 -8.83 8.84
N ARG A 59 -2.86 -8.28 7.81
CA ARG A 59 -2.22 -7.97 6.54
C ARG A 59 -1.07 -6.97 6.71
N VAL A 60 -1.33 -5.84 7.36
CA VAL A 60 -0.30 -4.82 7.64
C VAL A 60 0.88 -5.43 8.37
N ARG A 61 0.63 -6.20 9.44
CA ARG A 61 1.67 -6.87 10.21
C ARG A 61 2.50 -7.83 9.35
N TYR A 62 1.86 -8.63 8.52
CA TYR A 62 2.54 -9.56 7.63
C TYR A 62 3.49 -8.85 6.65
N PHE A 63 3.01 -7.79 5.99
CA PHE A 63 3.84 -7.01 5.06
C PHE A 63 4.96 -6.23 5.77
N ASP A 64 4.71 -5.76 6.99
CA ASP A 64 5.75 -5.12 7.80
C ASP A 64 6.86 -6.11 8.18
N ASP A 65 6.50 -7.33 8.62
CA ASP A 65 7.47 -8.36 8.98
C ASP A 65 8.28 -8.83 7.76
N LEU A 66 7.63 -9.00 6.60
CA LEU A 66 8.30 -9.28 5.33
C LEU A 66 9.30 -8.18 4.95
N THR A 67 8.89 -6.92 5.11
CA THR A 67 9.74 -5.75 4.82
C THR A 67 10.97 -5.73 5.75
N ARG A 68 10.78 -5.96 7.05
CA ARG A 68 11.90 -6.04 8.02
C ARG A 68 12.88 -7.15 7.68
N SER A 69 12.38 -8.35 7.34
CA SER A 69 13.22 -9.48 6.91
C SER A 69 14.03 -9.09 5.68
N PHE A 70 13.40 -8.51 4.67
CA PHE A 70 14.08 -8.11 3.44
C PHE A 70 15.17 -7.05 3.70
N LEU A 71 14.87 -6.03 4.52
CA LEU A 71 15.83 -5.00 4.91
C LEU A 71 17.02 -5.56 5.72
N HIS A 72 16.77 -6.61 6.50
CA HIS A 72 17.82 -7.30 7.26
C HIS A 72 18.73 -8.16 6.37
N ASP A 73 18.13 -8.94 5.47
CA ASP A 73 18.79 -10.02 4.74
C ASP A 73 19.51 -9.53 3.47
N LYS A 74 19.11 -8.37 2.92
CA LYS A 74 19.64 -7.89 1.64
C LYS A 74 20.61 -6.72 1.81
N GLU A 75 21.64 -6.71 0.97
CA GLU A 75 22.51 -5.55 0.80
C GLU A 75 21.83 -4.52 -0.13
N ASN A 76 21.96 -3.24 0.20
CA ASN A 76 21.42 -2.14 -0.58
C ASN A 76 19.93 -2.35 -1.02
N PRO A 77 19.04 -2.66 -0.07
CA PRO A 77 17.65 -2.96 -0.39
C PRO A 77 16.89 -1.72 -0.88
N VAL A 78 15.97 -1.94 -1.81
CA VAL A 78 15.00 -0.94 -2.28
C VAL A 78 13.60 -1.52 -2.14
N ILE A 79 12.78 -0.88 -1.33
CA ILE A 79 11.35 -1.22 -1.18
C ILE A 79 10.55 -0.33 -2.10
N VAL A 80 9.71 -0.89 -2.95
CA VAL A 80 8.82 -0.15 -3.84
C VAL A 80 7.38 -0.49 -3.51
N GLN A 81 6.66 0.46 -2.90
CA GLN A 81 5.24 0.31 -2.64
C GLN A 81 4.42 0.77 -3.85
N LEU A 82 3.76 -0.16 -4.48
CA LEU A 82 2.88 0.06 -5.64
C LEU A 82 1.46 0.34 -5.14
N GLY A 83 0.96 1.56 -5.33
CA GLY A 83 -0.32 2.00 -4.76
C GLY A 83 -0.22 2.20 -3.24
N CYS A 84 0.74 3.02 -2.80
CA CYS A 84 1.10 3.17 -1.39
C CYS A 84 0.00 3.79 -0.52
N GLY A 85 -0.94 4.53 -1.09
CA GLY A 85 -1.95 5.26 -0.32
C GLY A 85 -1.33 6.17 0.74
N LEU A 86 -1.92 6.13 1.94
CA LEU A 86 -1.38 6.79 3.13
C LEU A 86 -0.65 5.80 4.06
N ASP A 87 0.02 4.79 3.50
CA ASP A 87 0.78 3.84 4.32
C ASP A 87 2.01 4.51 4.94
N THR A 88 2.29 4.15 6.16
CA THR A 88 3.36 4.65 7.02
C THR A 88 4.43 3.58 7.27
N ARG A 89 4.54 2.57 6.39
CA ARG A 89 5.43 1.42 6.55
C ARG A 89 6.88 1.81 6.79
N PHE A 90 7.39 2.81 6.07
CA PHE A 90 8.76 3.27 6.26
C PHE A 90 9.07 3.49 7.76
N TRP A 91 8.24 4.26 8.47
CA TRP A 91 8.48 4.57 9.88
C TRP A 91 8.25 3.38 10.83
N ARG A 92 7.44 2.40 10.42
CA ARG A 92 7.21 1.18 11.20
C ARG A 92 8.30 0.13 11.02
N THR A 93 9.02 0.14 9.91
CA THR A 93 9.94 -0.94 9.52
C THR A 93 11.38 -0.50 9.31
N ASP A 94 11.67 0.81 9.32
CA ASP A 94 13.00 1.35 9.04
C ASP A 94 14.07 0.77 9.97
N SER A 95 15.16 0.36 9.37
CA SER A 95 16.35 -0.20 10.04
C SER A 95 17.60 0.65 9.84
N GLY A 96 17.46 1.86 9.31
CA GLY A 96 18.57 2.70 8.89
C GLY A 96 19.21 2.27 7.56
N LYS A 97 18.67 1.22 6.92
CA LYS A 97 19.20 0.68 5.66
C LYS A 97 18.16 0.80 4.54
N GLY A 98 18.67 0.94 3.33
CA GLY A 98 17.84 0.91 2.12
C GLY A 98 17.04 2.18 1.86
N VAL A 99 16.33 2.15 0.77
CA VAL A 99 15.46 3.23 0.29
C VAL A 99 14.05 2.68 0.15
N GLN A 100 13.05 3.47 0.54
CA GLN A 100 11.66 3.16 0.25
C GLN A 100 11.08 4.17 -0.73
N ILE A 101 10.46 3.67 -1.78
CA ILE A 101 9.76 4.44 -2.81
C ILE A 101 8.28 4.15 -2.68
N ASN A 102 7.51 5.18 -2.35
CA ASN A 102 6.06 5.14 -2.26
C ASN A 102 5.49 5.66 -3.57
N MET A 103 4.81 4.82 -4.33
CA MET A 103 4.27 5.18 -5.63
C MET A 103 2.76 5.14 -5.63
N ASP A 104 2.12 6.21 -6.12
CA ASP A 104 0.67 6.27 -6.27
C ASP A 104 0.26 7.37 -7.28
N LEU A 105 -1.04 7.46 -7.55
CA LEU A 105 -1.64 8.47 -8.41
C LEU A 105 -1.39 9.89 -7.86
N PRO A 106 -1.37 10.92 -8.74
CA PRO A 106 -1.02 12.30 -8.36
C PRO A 106 -1.84 12.84 -7.18
N GLU A 107 -3.15 12.57 -7.14
CA GLU A 107 -4.01 13.03 -6.05
C GLU A 107 -3.68 12.35 -4.71
N VAL A 108 -3.25 11.09 -4.74
CA VAL A 108 -2.88 10.35 -3.53
C VAL A 108 -1.54 10.84 -2.98
N ILE A 109 -0.57 11.05 -3.87
CA ILE A 109 0.75 11.60 -3.47
C ILE A 109 0.61 13.01 -2.89
N ARG A 110 -0.21 13.89 -3.49
CA ARG A 110 -0.50 15.21 -2.90
C ARG A 110 -1.11 15.12 -1.51
N LEU A 111 -2.07 14.20 -1.32
CA LEU A 111 -2.68 13.95 -0.01
C LEU A 111 -1.64 13.42 0.99
N ARG A 112 -0.82 12.48 0.57
CA ARG A 112 0.26 11.91 1.37
C ARG A 112 1.23 12.99 1.86
N GLN A 113 1.71 13.84 0.97
CA GLN A 113 2.62 14.95 1.31
C GLN A 113 2.02 15.96 2.27
N ALA A 114 0.70 16.17 2.21
CA ALA A 114 0.00 17.09 3.12
C ALA A 114 -0.12 16.53 4.55
N PHE A 115 -0.34 15.22 4.71
CA PHE A 115 -0.63 14.60 6.01
C PHE A 115 0.51 13.72 6.56
N LEU A 116 1.41 13.27 5.71
CA LEU A 116 2.57 12.44 6.04
C LEU A 116 3.83 13.06 5.41
N PRO A 117 4.25 14.26 5.82
CA PRO A 117 5.42 14.92 5.22
C PRO A 117 6.67 14.06 5.40
N GLN A 118 7.47 13.97 4.36
CA GLN A 118 8.72 13.24 4.38
C GLN A 118 9.71 13.92 5.33
N THR A 119 10.32 13.10 6.17
CA THR A 119 11.33 13.54 7.15
C THR A 119 12.68 12.85 6.97
N ASP A 120 12.79 11.95 5.98
CA ASP A 120 13.98 11.16 5.70
C ASP A 120 14.20 11.09 4.18
N GLU A 121 15.43 11.36 3.74
CA GLU A 121 15.82 11.33 2.33
C GLU A 121 15.75 9.94 1.68
N ARG A 122 15.69 8.89 2.49
CA ARG A 122 15.52 7.49 2.04
C ARG A 122 14.05 7.10 1.81
N CYS A 123 13.11 7.97 2.15
CA CYS A 123 11.67 7.74 1.94
C CYS A 123 11.17 8.68 0.84
N LEU A 124 10.93 8.16 -0.35
CA LEU A 124 10.62 8.94 -1.53
C LEU A 124 9.18 8.73 -1.97
N ASP A 125 8.49 9.80 -2.34
CA ASP A 125 7.16 9.72 -2.94
C ASP A 125 7.26 9.97 -4.45
N TRP A 126 6.84 8.98 -5.24
CA TRP A 126 6.80 9.05 -6.70
C TRP A 126 5.36 9.10 -7.20
N THR A 127 5.11 10.03 -8.11
CA THR A 127 3.80 10.18 -8.75
C THR A 127 3.75 9.40 -10.06
N GLY A 128 2.73 8.55 -10.23
CA GLY A 128 2.51 7.83 -11.48
C GLY A 128 1.51 6.68 -11.32
N SER A 129 1.06 6.16 -12.45
CA SER A 129 0.30 4.92 -12.47
C SER A 129 1.24 3.72 -12.40
N ILE A 130 0.90 2.71 -11.61
CA ILE A 130 1.64 1.45 -11.56
C ILE A 130 1.57 0.68 -12.90
N LEU A 131 0.65 1.05 -13.78
CA LEU A 131 0.49 0.48 -15.12
C LEU A 131 1.37 1.16 -16.17
N ASP A 132 1.98 2.31 -15.86
CA ASP A 132 2.97 2.94 -16.72
C ASP A 132 4.31 2.21 -16.59
N ARG A 133 5.21 2.38 -17.57
CA ARG A 133 6.53 1.74 -17.56
C ARG A 133 7.68 2.68 -17.21
N ASP A 134 7.44 3.97 -17.23
CA ASP A 134 8.49 4.98 -17.04
C ASP A 134 9.14 4.89 -15.66
N TRP A 135 8.37 4.57 -14.62
CA TRP A 135 8.91 4.39 -13.28
C TRP A 135 9.84 3.17 -13.17
N MET A 136 9.60 2.11 -13.96
CA MET A 136 10.49 0.94 -14.01
C MET A 136 11.84 1.32 -14.62
N HIS A 137 11.84 2.05 -15.74
CA HIS A 137 13.06 2.54 -16.36
C HIS A 137 13.84 3.46 -15.41
N ARG A 138 13.15 4.35 -14.70
CA ARG A 138 13.76 5.21 -13.69
C ARG A 138 14.38 4.39 -12.56
N LEU A 139 13.70 3.35 -12.04
CA LEU A 139 14.27 2.46 -11.03
C LEU A 139 15.55 1.78 -11.51
N GLN A 140 15.55 1.28 -12.75
CA GLN A 140 16.74 0.64 -13.33
C GLN A 140 17.91 1.60 -13.47
N GLN A 141 17.65 2.87 -13.77
CA GLN A 141 18.69 3.91 -13.87
C GLN A 141 19.21 4.35 -12.50
N ASP A 142 18.29 4.71 -11.59
CA ASP A 142 18.65 5.31 -10.30
C ASP A 142 19.18 4.28 -9.28
N TYR A 143 18.77 3.00 -9.42
CA TYR A 143 19.05 1.93 -8.45
C TYR A 143 19.61 0.66 -9.08
N ALA A 144 20.41 0.78 -10.15
CA ALA A 144 21.03 -0.35 -10.83
C ALA A 144 21.80 -1.26 -9.86
N GLY A 145 21.62 -2.58 -10.00
CA GLY A 145 22.33 -3.58 -9.20
C GLY A 145 21.89 -3.69 -7.73
N ARG A 146 20.82 -3.01 -7.34
CA ARG A 146 20.24 -3.13 -5.99
C ARG A 146 19.25 -4.30 -5.88
N ASN A 147 18.94 -4.69 -4.65
CA ASN A 147 17.94 -5.71 -4.35
C ASN A 147 16.56 -5.07 -4.18
N PHE A 148 15.56 -5.51 -4.96
CA PHE A 148 14.21 -4.94 -4.95
C PHE A 148 13.22 -5.85 -4.24
N LEU A 149 12.36 -5.22 -3.40
CA LEU A 149 11.09 -5.78 -2.94
C LEU A 149 9.97 -4.87 -3.40
N PHE A 150 9.14 -5.38 -4.31
CA PHE A 150 7.89 -4.74 -4.72
C PHE A 150 6.76 -5.18 -3.80
N ILE A 151 5.95 -4.24 -3.35
CA ILE A 151 4.79 -4.50 -2.48
C ILE A 151 3.56 -3.87 -3.11
N ALA A 152 2.53 -4.67 -3.36
CA ALA A 152 1.22 -4.20 -3.81
C ALA A 152 0.15 -4.65 -2.80
N GLU A 153 0.01 -3.89 -1.70
CA GLU A 153 -0.93 -4.19 -0.62
C GLU A 153 -2.28 -3.51 -0.83
N GLY A 154 -3.34 -4.30 -1.01
CA GLY A 154 -4.70 -3.80 -1.19
C GLY A 154 -4.91 -3.09 -2.53
N VAL A 155 -4.22 -3.48 -3.59
CA VAL A 155 -4.17 -2.78 -4.88
C VAL A 155 -4.69 -3.62 -6.03
N LEU A 156 -4.17 -4.84 -6.21
CA LEU A 156 -4.39 -5.60 -7.44
C LEU A 156 -5.86 -5.95 -7.69
N MET A 157 -6.67 -6.07 -6.64
CA MET A 157 -8.11 -6.33 -6.78
C MET A 157 -8.90 -5.21 -7.47
N TYR A 158 -8.32 -4.02 -7.60
CA TYR A 158 -8.94 -2.88 -8.31
C TYR A 158 -8.52 -2.77 -9.78
N LEU A 159 -7.60 -3.62 -10.23
CA LEU A 159 -7.14 -3.68 -11.62
C LEU A 159 -7.88 -4.78 -12.38
N ARG A 160 -7.95 -4.64 -13.69
CA ARG A 160 -8.42 -5.73 -14.55
C ARG A 160 -7.38 -6.86 -14.60
N GLU A 161 -7.81 -8.10 -14.74
CA GLU A 161 -6.92 -9.26 -14.78
C GLU A 161 -5.79 -9.11 -15.81
N ALA A 162 -6.12 -8.56 -17.00
CA ALA A 162 -5.11 -8.34 -18.04
C ALA A 162 -4.04 -7.34 -17.62
N GLU A 163 -4.41 -6.31 -16.84
CA GLU A 163 -3.47 -5.32 -16.30
C GLU A 163 -2.58 -5.94 -15.22
N VAL A 164 -3.16 -6.75 -14.33
CA VAL A 164 -2.38 -7.52 -13.33
C VAL A 164 -1.36 -8.42 -14.03
N ARG A 165 -1.79 -9.18 -15.03
CA ARG A 165 -0.89 -10.07 -15.80
C ARG A 165 0.23 -9.30 -16.50
N SER A 166 -0.06 -8.14 -17.09
CA SER A 166 0.95 -7.29 -17.71
C SER A 166 1.95 -6.77 -16.71
N LEU A 167 1.47 -6.20 -15.58
CA LEU A 167 2.34 -5.70 -14.51
C LEU A 167 3.29 -6.79 -13.98
N LEU A 168 2.77 -7.99 -13.71
CA LEU A 168 3.58 -9.11 -13.20
C LEU A 168 4.67 -9.53 -14.18
N ARG A 169 4.35 -9.58 -15.48
CA ARG A 169 5.33 -9.88 -16.54
C ARG A 169 6.38 -8.78 -16.65
N ASP A 170 5.95 -7.52 -16.69
CA ASP A 170 6.86 -6.39 -16.80
C ASP A 170 7.83 -6.35 -15.61
N LEU A 171 7.37 -6.65 -14.38
CA LEU A 171 8.23 -6.76 -13.21
C LEU A 171 9.22 -7.93 -13.34
N ALA A 172 8.78 -9.11 -13.77
CA ALA A 172 9.63 -10.27 -13.92
C ALA A 172 10.73 -10.05 -14.99
N ASP A 173 10.35 -9.43 -16.12
CA ASP A 173 11.25 -9.18 -17.24
C ASP A 173 12.28 -8.07 -16.93
N ASN A 174 11.87 -7.03 -16.22
CA ASN A 174 12.72 -5.86 -15.95
C ASN A 174 13.56 -5.96 -14.67
N PHE A 175 13.14 -6.80 -13.71
CA PHE A 175 13.82 -6.94 -12.41
C PHE A 175 14.06 -8.41 -12.03
N PRO A 176 14.90 -9.14 -12.81
CA PRO A 176 15.20 -10.52 -12.51
C PRO A 176 15.84 -10.67 -11.13
N GLY A 177 15.30 -11.60 -10.33
CA GLY A 177 15.75 -11.81 -8.95
C GLY A 177 15.11 -10.89 -7.90
N ALA A 178 14.26 -9.95 -8.28
CA ALA A 178 13.48 -9.16 -7.35
C ALA A 178 12.43 -10.01 -6.62
N HIS A 179 12.05 -9.55 -5.44
CA HIS A 179 10.93 -10.12 -4.68
C HIS A 179 9.66 -9.30 -4.94
N LEU A 180 8.53 -9.98 -5.04
CA LEU A 180 7.22 -9.34 -5.14
C LEU A 180 6.29 -9.93 -4.08
N ALA A 181 5.64 -9.05 -3.33
CA ALA A 181 4.63 -9.40 -2.35
C ALA A 181 3.33 -8.65 -2.64
N PHE A 182 2.23 -9.36 -2.69
CA PHE A 182 0.91 -8.78 -2.90
C PHE A 182 -0.16 -9.61 -2.22
N ASP A 183 -1.30 -9.00 -1.94
CA ASP A 183 -2.49 -9.71 -1.49
C ASP A 183 -3.50 -9.87 -2.62
N THR A 184 -4.27 -10.94 -2.52
CA THR A 184 -5.39 -11.22 -3.40
C THR A 184 -6.65 -11.41 -2.58
N THR A 185 -7.79 -11.28 -3.23
CA THR A 185 -9.11 -11.51 -2.64
C THR A 185 -9.85 -12.55 -3.46
N GLY A 186 -10.45 -13.56 -2.82
CA GLY A 186 -11.27 -14.54 -3.52
C GLY A 186 -12.48 -13.88 -4.21
N SER A 187 -12.89 -14.40 -5.36
CA SER A 187 -13.95 -13.82 -6.19
C SER A 187 -15.30 -13.70 -5.45
N PHE A 188 -15.58 -14.63 -4.54
CA PHE A 188 -16.76 -14.53 -3.66
C PHE A 188 -16.69 -13.31 -2.74
N VAL A 189 -15.52 -13.03 -2.15
CA VAL A 189 -15.31 -11.87 -1.26
C VAL A 189 -15.41 -10.57 -2.04
N CYS A 190 -14.85 -10.49 -3.25
CA CYS A 190 -14.99 -9.34 -4.14
C CYS A 190 -16.47 -9.01 -4.38
N LYS A 191 -17.29 -10.00 -4.77
CA LYS A 191 -18.74 -9.84 -4.99
C LYS A 191 -19.46 -9.35 -3.73
N LYS A 192 -19.08 -9.84 -2.56
CA LYS A 192 -19.66 -9.42 -1.27
C LYS A 192 -19.26 -8.00 -0.91
N MET A 193 -17.99 -7.65 -1.09
CA MET A 193 -17.46 -6.31 -0.78
C MET A 193 -18.04 -5.23 -1.69
N ASN A 194 -18.30 -5.55 -2.95
CA ASN A 194 -18.93 -4.62 -3.90
C ASN A 194 -20.41 -4.32 -3.61
N LYS A 195 -21.09 -5.13 -2.79
CA LYS A 195 -22.54 -4.95 -2.52
C LYS A 195 -22.84 -4.13 -1.27
N ASN A 196 -22.23 -4.45 -0.14
CA ASN A 196 -22.61 -3.89 1.17
C ASN A 196 -21.39 -3.77 2.11
N SER A 197 -20.43 -2.94 1.76
CA SER A 197 -19.24 -2.72 2.57
C SER A 197 -18.78 -1.27 2.55
N ALA A 198 -17.72 -0.97 3.28
CA ALA A 198 -17.03 0.31 3.19
C ALA A 198 -16.55 0.60 1.76
N VAL A 199 -16.12 -0.44 1.01
CA VAL A 199 -15.65 -0.31 -0.38
C VAL A 199 -16.78 0.23 -1.28
N SER A 200 -17.97 -0.39 -1.24
CA SER A 200 -19.11 0.06 -2.05
C SER A 200 -19.62 1.45 -1.64
N LYS A 201 -19.56 1.81 -0.35
CA LYS A 201 -19.92 3.15 0.12
C LYS A 201 -18.96 4.25 -0.35
N LEU A 202 -17.73 3.89 -0.66
CA LEU A 202 -16.74 4.81 -1.25
C LEU A 202 -16.81 4.82 -2.79
N ASN A 203 -17.81 4.16 -3.39
CA ASN A 203 -17.99 3.99 -4.83
C ASN A 203 -16.79 3.31 -5.51
N ALA A 204 -16.05 2.47 -4.77
CA ALA A 204 -15.00 1.65 -5.31
C ALA A 204 -15.53 0.25 -5.66
N GLU A 205 -14.92 -0.37 -6.65
CA GLU A 205 -15.27 -1.71 -7.11
C GLU A 205 -14.04 -2.58 -7.21
N MET A 206 -14.07 -3.77 -6.62
CA MET A 206 -13.07 -4.80 -6.82
C MET A 206 -13.39 -5.54 -8.12
N THR A 207 -12.52 -5.44 -9.10
CA THR A 207 -12.72 -5.97 -10.46
C THR A 207 -12.10 -7.34 -10.67
N TRP A 208 -11.12 -7.70 -9.82
CA TRP A 208 -10.40 -8.96 -9.92
C TRP A 208 -10.32 -9.68 -8.58
N GLY A 209 -10.60 -10.99 -8.61
CA GLY A 209 -10.43 -11.90 -7.49
C GLY A 209 -9.88 -13.22 -8.00
N TYR A 210 -9.06 -13.89 -7.21
CA TYR A 210 -8.41 -15.17 -7.54
C TYR A 210 -8.98 -16.28 -6.64
N ASP A 211 -9.43 -17.39 -7.24
CA ASP A 211 -9.92 -18.61 -6.57
C ASP A 211 -8.94 -19.76 -6.74
#